data_c6513158830d468f7a9b799e2150afa9
#
_entry.id   c6513158830d468f7a9b799e2150afa9
#
_cell.length_a   1.000
_cell.length_b   1.000
_cell.length_c   1.000
_cell.angle_alpha   90.00
_cell.angle_beta   90.00
_cell.angle_gamma   90.00
#
_symmetry.space_group_name_H-M   'P 1'
#
loop_
_entity.id
_entity.type
_entity.pdbx_description
1 polymer ?
#
loop_
_entity_poly.entity_id
_entity_poly.type
_entity_poly.pdbx_seq_one_letter_code
_entity_poly.pdbx_strand_id
1 'polypeptide(L)'
;MDLLNTTGPDPVHTTCPYCGVGCGVMAYSDGGTPVAGDKDHPANKGRLCVKGASLHETTGQEDGRLLFPIVRGRRSEWEQALDEVAYAIQDSVKTHGPQSVAFYLSGQLLTEDYYVANKLAKGFIRTPHVDPN
;
A
#
# COMPACT_ATOMS: atom_id res chain seq x y z
N MET A 1 -22.20 -23.42 26.85
CA MET A 1 -21.21 -24.43 26.42
C MET A 1 -20.30 -23.70 25.46
N ASP A 2 -19.29 -22.96 26.02
CA ASP A 2 -18.38 -22.10 25.27
C ASP A 2 -17.30 -22.93 24.58
N LEU A 3 -17.41 -23.05 23.27
CA LEU A 3 -16.47 -23.78 22.43
C LEU A 3 -15.51 -22.82 21.66
N LEU A 4 -15.20 -21.65 22.21
CA LEU A 4 -14.22 -20.73 21.59
C LEU A 4 -13.06 -20.43 22.54
N ASN A 5 -12.36 -21.47 22.97
CA ASN A 5 -11.04 -21.30 23.53
C ASN A 5 -10.04 -21.28 22.36
N THR A 6 -9.98 -20.17 21.65
CA THR A 6 -8.99 -19.93 20.60
C THR A 6 -7.69 -19.52 21.26
N THR A 7 -6.80 -20.46 21.49
CA THR A 7 -5.42 -20.25 21.97
C THR A 7 -4.50 -19.67 20.88
N GLY A 8 -5.03 -18.88 19.98
CA GLY A 8 -4.26 -18.15 18.96
C GLY A 8 -3.82 -16.78 19.47
N PRO A 9 -2.85 -16.15 18.81
CA PRO A 9 -2.45 -14.79 19.14
C PRO A 9 -3.63 -13.83 18.98
N ASP A 10 -3.69 -12.81 19.84
CA ASP A 10 -4.71 -11.78 19.73
C ASP A 10 -4.61 -11.07 18.35
N PRO A 11 -5.76 -10.81 17.71
CA PRO A 11 -5.75 -10.13 16.43
C PRO A 11 -5.28 -8.70 16.53
N VAL A 12 -4.56 -8.24 15.52
CA VAL A 12 -4.20 -6.83 15.33
C VAL A 12 -5.30 -6.17 14.50
N HIS A 13 -5.93 -5.14 15.06
CA HIS A 13 -6.88 -4.30 14.33
C HIS A 13 -6.12 -3.36 13.40
N THR A 14 -6.41 -3.42 12.12
CA THR A 14 -5.72 -2.61 11.09
C THR A 14 -6.66 -2.29 9.93
N THR A 15 -6.16 -1.56 8.96
CA THR A 15 -6.92 -1.16 7.77
C THR A 15 -6.53 -2.04 6.58
N CYS A 16 -7.53 -2.48 5.82
CA CYS A 16 -7.32 -3.18 4.55
C CYS A 16 -6.56 -2.27 3.56
N PRO A 17 -5.44 -2.72 2.97
CA PRO A 17 -4.58 -1.88 2.14
C PRO A 17 -5.06 -1.70 0.68
N TYR A 18 -6.19 -2.28 0.28
CA TYR A 18 -6.55 -2.35 -1.14
C TYR A 18 -7.18 -1.08 -1.71
N CYS A 19 -8.02 -0.39 -0.98
CA CYS A 19 -8.72 0.75 -1.57
C CYS A 19 -9.18 1.77 -0.54
N GLY A 20 -9.65 2.92 -1.02
CA GLY A 20 -10.09 4.05 -0.22
C GLY A 20 -11.35 3.83 0.64
N VAL A 21 -11.99 2.64 0.58
CA VAL A 21 -13.06 2.30 1.53
C VAL A 21 -12.52 2.24 2.95
N GLY A 22 -11.25 1.84 3.12
CA GLY A 22 -10.60 1.80 4.44
C GLY A 22 -11.25 0.81 5.39
N CYS A 23 -11.61 -0.39 4.90
CA CYS A 23 -12.23 -1.43 5.73
C CYS A 23 -11.32 -1.82 6.89
N GLY A 24 -11.91 -1.88 8.10
CA GLY A 24 -11.23 -2.47 9.26
C GLY A 24 -11.14 -3.99 9.14
N VAL A 25 -9.96 -4.50 9.41
CA VAL A 25 -9.67 -5.93 9.43
C VAL A 25 -8.97 -6.32 10.74
N MET A 26 -9.22 -7.53 11.18
CA MET A 26 -8.50 -8.21 12.25
C MET A 26 -7.50 -9.16 11.60
N ALA A 27 -6.21 -8.88 11.74
CA ALA A 27 -5.13 -9.67 11.18
C ALA A 27 -4.41 -10.46 12.30
N TYR A 28 -3.90 -11.64 11.96
CA TYR A 28 -3.19 -12.51 12.87
C TYR A 28 -1.73 -12.63 12.47
N SER A 29 -0.82 -12.59 13.45
CA SER A 29 0.63 -12.61 13.21
C SER A 29 1.20 -13.96 12.80
N ASP A 30 0.40 -15.02 12.87
CA ASP A 30 0.80 -16.39 12.50
C ASP A 30 0.88 -16.61 10.98
N GLY A 31 0.41 -15.64 10.17
CA GLY A 31 0.46 -15.69 8.70
C GLY A 31 -0.43 -16.76 8.05
N GLY A 32 -1.14 -17.56 8.84
CA GLY A 32 -1.97 -18.65 8.35
C GLY A 32 -3.45 -18.50 8.69
N THR A 33 -3.76 -17.80 9.78
CA THR A 33 -5.16 -17.56 10.17
C THR A 33 -5.80 -16.55 9.20
N PRO A 34 -6.96 -16.88 8.59
CA PRO A 34 -7.68 -15.96 7.72
C PRO A 34 -8.03 -14.66 8.44
N VAL A 35 -7.86 -13.54 7.75
CA VAL A 35 -8.29 -12.24 8.26
C VAL A 35 -9.80 -12.19 8.38
N ALA A 36 -10.28 -11.51 9.41
CA ALA A 36 -11.69 -11.24 9.62
C ALA A 36 -12.00 -9.75 9.49
N GLY A 37 -13.23 -9.41 9.10
CA GLY A 37 -13.68 -8.02 9.13
C GLY A 37 -13.92 -7.55 10.55
N ASP A 38 -13.43 -6.36 10.87
CA ASP A 38 -13.67 -5.73 12.17
C ASP A 38 -15.12 -5.25 12.27
N LYS A 39 -15.89 -5.83 13.19
CA LYS A 39 -17.31 -5.55 13.36
C LYS A 39 -17.58 -4.14 13.93
N ASP A 40 -16.61 -3.62 14.65
CA ASP A 40 -16.72 -2.32 15.31
C ASP A 40 -16.23 -1.18 14.41
N HIS A 41 -15.58 -1.53 13.29
CA HIS A 41 -15.07 -0.53 12.36
C HIS A 41 -16.19 0.12 11.54
N PRO A 42 -16.30 1.47 11.53
CA PRO A 42 -17.44 2.17 10.94
C PRO A 42 -17.57 2.00 9.42
N ALA A 43 -16.46 1.82 8.70
CA ALA A 43 -16.48 1.76 7.25
C ALA A 43 -17.12 0.47 6.71
N ASN A 44 -16.90 -0.68 7.35
CA ASN A 44 -17.33 -1.97 6.83
C ASN A 44 -18.17 -2.82 7.79
N LYS A 45 -18.19 -2.52 9.08
CA LYS A 45 -18.97 -3.25 10.10
C LYS A 45 -18.84 -4.76 9.98
N GLY A 46 -17.61 -5.24 9.87
CA GLY A 46 -17.26 -6.65 9.73
C GLY A 46 -17.40 -7.24 8.34
N ARG A 47 -17.87 -6.51 7.34
CA ARG A 47 -18.00 -7.00 5.97
C ARG A 47 -16.72 -6.78 5.19
N LEU A 48 -16.32 -7.76 4.38
CA LEU A 48 -15.17 -7.66 3.47
C LEU A 48 -15.58 -8.06 2.06
N CYS A 49 -14.98 -7.44 1.08
CA CYS A 49 -15.03 -7.94 -0.30
C CYS A 49 -14.07 -9.14 -0.45
N VAL A 50 -14.13 -9.81 -1.58
CA VAL A 50 -13.27 -11.00 -1.84
C VAL A 50 -11.78 -10.70 -1.65
N LYS A 51 -11.30 -9.52 -2.06
CA LYS A 51 -9.88 -9.12 -1.89
C LYS A 51 -9.50 -8.96 -0.42
N GLY A 52 -10.35 -8.29 0.35
CA GLY A 52 -10.13 -8.10 1.78
C GLY A 52 -10.19 -9.41 2.56
N ALA A 53 -11.06 -10.34 2.17
CA ALA A 53 -11.16 -11.65 2.80
C ALA A 53 -9.94 -12.54 2.53
N SER A 54 -9.27 -12.35 1.39
CA SER A 54 -8.09 -13.13 0.99
C SER A 54 -6.75 -12.47 1.34
N LEU A 55 -6.74 -11.43 2.18
CA LEU A 55 -5.49 -10.72 2.55
C LEU A 55 -4.44 -11.65 3.16
N HIS A 56 -4.85 -12.62 3.97
CA HIS A 56 -3.93 -13.57 4.60
C HIS A 56 -3.13 -14.40 3.59
N GLU A 57 -3.65 -14.62 2.40
CA GLU A 57 -2.94 -15.33 1.32
C GLU A 57 -1.75 -14.52 0.77
N THR A 58 -1.71 -13.21 1.02
CA THR A 58 -0.64 -12.31 0.57
C THR A 58 0.40 -12.03 1.63
N THR A 59 0.20 -12.54 2.85
CA THR A 59 1.12 -12.37 3.98
C THR A 59 1.90 -13.67 4.23
N GLY A 60 3.08 -13.57 4.84
CA GLY A 60 3.87 -14.73 5.24
C GLY A 60 4.57 -15.50 4.12
N GLN A 61 4.39 -15.13 2.86
CA GLN A 61 5.10 -15.73 1.72
C GLN A 61 6.16 -14.77 1.20
N GLU A 62 7.43 -15.09 1.43
CA GLU A 62 8.56 -14.30 0.92
C GLU A 62 9.00 -14.74 -0.47
N ASP A 63 8.71 -15.99 -0.84
CA ASP A 63 9.07 -16.55 -2.13
C ASP A 63 8.42 -15.79 -3.29
N GLY A 64 9.26 -15.28 -4.19
CA GLY A 64 8.82 -14.49 -5.33
C GLY A 64 8.53 -13.02 -5.05
N ARG A 65 8.68 -12.54 -3.81
CA ARG A 65 8.53 -11.13 -3.48
C ARG A 65 9.84 -10.36 -3.65
N LEU A 66 9.73 -9.14 -4.18
CA LEU A 66 10.85 -8.21 -4.23
C LEU A 66 10.98 -7.52 -2.86
N LEU A 67 11.90 -7.97 -2.03
CA LEU A 67 12.09 -7.48 -0.67
C LEU A 67 13.03 -6.27 -0.57
N PHE A 68 13.79 -6.00 -1.63
CA PHE A 68 14.76 -4.91 -1.67
C PHE A 68 14.69 -4.17 -3.01
N PRO A 69 15.00 -2.87 -3.03
CA PRO A 69 15.11 -2.14 -4.29
C PRO A 69 16.17 -2.74 -5.22
N ILE A 70 15.93 -2.64 -6.51
CA ILE A 70 16.91 -2.98 -7.54
C ILE A 70 17.19 -1.72 -8.37
N VAL A 71 18.42 -1.25 -8.33
CA VAL A 71 18.88 -0.10 -9.11
C VAL A 71 19.85 -0.59 -10.18
N ARG A 72 19.56 -0.32 -11.46
CA ARG A 72 20.39 -0.73 -12.60
C ARG A 72 20.77 -2.21 -12.59
N GLY A 73 19.82 -3.07 -12.21
CA GLY A 73 19.99 -4.52 -12.16
C GLY A 73 20.75 -5.06 -10.92
N ARG A 74 21.02 -4.23 -9.93
CA ARG A 74 21.70 -4.62 -8.69
C ARG A 74 20.84 -4.29 -7.48
N ARG A 75 20.89 -5.18 -6.47
CA ARG A 75 20.29 -4.91 -5.16
C ARG A 75 20.87 -3.63 -4.59
N SER A 76 20.00 -2.79 -4.02
CA SER A 76 20.33 -1.48 -3.46
C SER A 76 19.66 -1.30 -2.11
N GLU A 77 20.18 -0.37 -1.32
CA GLU A 77 19.51 0.15 -0.14
C GLU A 77 18.44 1.17 -0.54
N TRP A 78 17.44 1.36 0.33
CA TRP A 78 16.33 2.27 0.06
C TRP A 78 16.76 3.72 -0.17
N GLU A 79 17.72 4.21 0.61
CA GLU A 79 18.24 5.58 0.49
C GLU A 79 18.79 5.83 -0.92
N GLN A 80 19.66 4.94 -1.39
CA GLN A 80 20.23 5.03 -2.72
C GLN A 80 19.15 4.95 -3.83
N ALA A 81 18.16 4.08 -3.67
CA ALA A 81 17.07 3.95 -4.64
C ALA A 81 16.21 5.21 -4.72
N LEU A 82 15.90 5.80 -3.56
CA LEU A 82 15.13 7.03 -3.47
C LEU A 82 15.91 8.23 -4.04
N ASP A 83 17.20 8.32 -3.78
CA ASP A 83 18.07 9.35 -4.34
C ASP A 83 18.12 9.29 -5.88
N GLU A 84 18.23 8.08 -6.44
CA GLU A 84 18.21 7.89 -7.90
C GLU A 84 16.89 8.38 -8.52
N VAL A 85 15.76 8.05 -7.89
CA VAL A 85 14.43 8.51 -8.33
C VAL A 85 14.30 10.02 -8.20
N ALA A 86 14.70 10.57 -7.06
CA ALA A 86 14.64 12.01 -6.81
C ALA A 86 15.50 12.80 -7.81
N TYR A 87 16.71 12.32 -8.07
CA TYR A 87 17.60 12.90 -9.06
C TYR A 87 16.99 12.89 -10.48
N ALA A 88 16.44 11.75 -10.91
CA ALA A 88 15.82 11.63 -12.22
C ALA A 88 14.63 12.58 -12.40
N ILE A 89 13.78 12.72 -11.36
CA ILE A 89 12.66 13.67 -11.38
C ILE A 89 13.19 15.12 -11.45
N GLN A 90 14.16 15.47 -10.62
CA GLN A 90 14.74 16.83 -10.60
C GLN A 90 15.39 17.19 -11.93
N ASP A 91 16.14 16.26 -12.52
CA ASP A 91 16.80 16.47 -13.82
C ASP A 91 15.78 16.65 -14.95
N SER A 92 14.73 15.82 -14.97
CA SER A 92 13.62 15.93 -15.93
C SER A 92 12.91 17.28 -15.80
N VAL A 93 12.56 17.67 -14.58
CA VAL A 93 11.91 18.97 -14.33
C VAL A 93 12.81 20.14 -14.72
N LYS A 94 14.09 20.08 -14.40
CA LYS A 94 15.06 21.14 -14.73
C LYS A 94 15.25 21.29 -16.24
N THR A 95 15.28 20.17 -16.97
CA THR A 95 15.57 20.15 -18.41
C THR A 95 14.35 20.44 -19.27
N HIS A 96 13.19 19.88 -18.89
CA HIS A 96 11.97 19.84 -19.70
C HIS A 96 10.76 20.52 -19.06
N GLY A 97 10.89 20.97 -17.81
CA GLY A 97 9.80 21.56 -17.03
C GLY A 97 8.95 20.54 -16.27
N PRO A 98 8.10 21.00 -15.35
CA PRO A 98 7.30 20.14 -14.48
C PRO A 98 6.37 19.16 -15.21
N GLN A 99 5.88 19.56 -16.38
CA GLN A 99 4.95 18.75 -17.17
C GLN A 99 5.62 17.55 -17.86
N SER A 100 6.94 17.42 -17.77
CA SER A 100 7.64 16.21 -18.21
C SER A 100 7.48 15.01 -17.28
N VAL A 101 6.93 15.23 -16.09
CA VAL A 101 6.69 14.18 -15.09
C VAL A 101 5.20 13.89 -15.01
N ALA A 102 4.84 12.61 -15.06
CA ALA A 102 3.47 12.15 -14.88
C ALA A 102 3.42 11.02 -13.84
N PHE A 103 2.30 10.93 -13.14
CA PHE A 103 2.01 9.86 -12.19
C PHE A 103 0.87 9.00 -12.73
N TYR A 104 1.13 7.71 -12.87
CA TYR A 104 0.11 6.72 -13.17
C TYR A 104 -0.10 5.88 -11.91
N LEU A 105 -1.23 6.05 -11.26
CA LEU A 105 -1.54 5.46 -9.97
C LEU A 105 -2.52 4.30 -10.12
N SER A 106 -2.52 3.40 -9.14
CA SER A 106 -3.56 2.37 -9.10
C SER A 106 -4.91 2.98 -8.75
N GLY A 107 -5.99 2.45 -9.34
CA GLY A 107 -7.36 2.74 -8.91
C GLY A 107 -7.72 2.15 -7.55
N GLN A 108 -6.81 1.41 -6.91
CA GLN A 108 -7.01 0.72 -5.65
C GLN A 108 -5.90 1.04 -4.65
N LEU A 109 -5.89 2.29 -4.20
CA LEU A 109 -5.00 2.79 -3.17
C LEU A 109 -5.81 3.29 -1.97
N LEU A 110 -5.17 3.41 -0.82
CA LEU A 110 -5.74 4.09 0.33
C LEU A 110 -5.92 5.58 0.02
N THR A 111 -6.84 6.22 0.73
CA THR A 111 -7.06 7.67 0.61
C THR A 111 -5.80 8.46 0.91
N GLU A 112 -5.02 8.00 1.88
CA GLU A 112 -3.74 8.57 2.28
C GLU A 112 -2.69 8.50 1.16
N ASP A 113 -2.64 7.39 0.41
CA ASP A 113 -1.72 7.23 -0.72
C ASP A 113 -2.06 8.22 -1.83
N TYR A 114 -3.34 8.38 -2.17
CA TYR A 114 -3.79 9.39 -3.14
C TYR A 114 -3.45 10.80 -2.67
N TYR A 115 -3.65 11.09 -1.39
CA TYR A 115 -3.33 12.40 -0.82
C TYR A 115 -1.84 12.71 -0.96
N VAL A 116 -0.97 11.79 -0.57
CA VAL A 116 0.49 11.97 -0.62
C VAL A 116 0.97 12.10 -2.07
N ALA A 117 0.49 11.24 -2.96
CA ALA A 117 0.84 11.28 -4.39
C ALA A 117 0.43 12.60 -5.05
N ASN A 118 -0.81 13.08 -4.79
CA ASN A 118 -1.27 14.36 -5.29
C ASN A 118 -0.49 15.54 -4.71
N LYS A 119 -0.15 15.48 -3.42
CA LYS A 119 0.65 16.51 -2.76
C LYS A 119 2.05 16.58 -3.37
N LEU A 120 2.70 15.43 -3.61
CA LEU A 120 4.00 15.37 -4.28
C LEU A 120 3.92 15.93 -5.69
N ALA A 121 2.99 15.41 -6.51
CA ALA A 121 2.86 15.80 -7.91
C ALA A 121 2.53 17.29 -8.07
N LYS A 122 1.45 17.74 -7.44
CA LYS A 122 0.92 19.10 -7.64
C LYS A 122 1.60 20.14 -6.76
N GLY A 123 1.91 19.80 -5.50
CA GLY A 123 2.50 20.71 -4.54
C GLY A 123 4.00 20.95 -4.70
N PHE A 124 4.75 19.89 -4.96
CA PHE A 124 6.21 19.94 -5.02
C PHE A 124 6.75 19.91 -6.44
N ILE A 125 6.36 18.93 -7.25
CA ILE A 125 6.83 18.81 -8.64
C ILE A 125 6.13 19.83 -9.54
N ARG A 126 4.89 20.22 -9.22
CA ARG A 126 4.04 21.15 -9.95
C ARG A 126 3.58 20.61 -11.30
N THR A 127 3.39 19.30 -11.39
CA THR A 127 2.76 18.67 -12.56
C THR A 127 1.27 18.42 -12.30
N PRO A 128 0.38 18.69 -13.28
CA PRO A 128 -1.03 18.30 -13.18
C PRO A 128 -1.29 16.85 -13.57
N HIS A 129 -0.31 16.16 -14.15
CA HIS A 129 -0.47 14.84 -14.76
C HIS A 129 -0.48 13.75 -13.71
N VAL A 130 -1.68 13.45 -13.21
CA VAL A 130 -1.94 12.36 -12.27
C VAL A 130 -3.20 11.64 -12.74
N ASP A 131 -3.05 10.41 -13.21
CA ASP A 131 -4.16 9.59 -13.66
C ASP A 131 -4.17 8.22 -12.97
N PRO A 132 -5.34 7.72 -12.57
CA PRO A 132 -5.51 6.33 -12.13
C PRO A 132 -5.69 5.39 -13.32
N ASN A 133 -5.40 4.10 -13.11
CA ASN A 133 -5.73 3.05 -14.07
C ASN A 133 -7.23 2.68 -13.98
#